data_4824918db55e449ba3f6338649e4a6cd
#
_entry.id   4824918db55e449ba3f6338649e4a6cd
#
_cell.length_a   1.000
_cell.length_b   1.000
_cell.length_c   1.000
_cell.angle_alpha   90.00
_cell.angle_beta   90.00
_cell.angle_gamma   90.00
#
_symmetry.space_group_name_H-M   'P 1'
#
loop_
_entity.id
_entity.type
_entity.pdbx_description
1 polymer ?
#
loop_
_entity_poly.entity_id
_entity_poly.type
_entity_poly.pdbx_seq_one_letter_code
_entity_poly.pdbx_strand_id
1 'polypeptide(L)'
;MKKGLKLLLSLTVILTLATSLIACNSKSSSKTTGEDAKVTVRLNEVTRSVFYGPMYVAISEGFFDKEGITIDLATGQGADKVMQAVLSNNADIGFCGPEQVIYINNQGREDYPVVFAGLTQKDGSFLVGRNKEANFDWNTLRGKEVIGGRPGGVPAMALEYAMKNNNINPKTDVNMVTNIDFAATSGAFKGGTGDYVALFEPTASMLEKEGSGCILASVGENSGVIPYTCFFATKSYLDNNKDVIEKFTKAMYRGQQWYFSHTPEEIADSIIQFFPGTDRDIIITVINNYNKIDALAHDPSIKEENLDRLIDIIQEYDKSLIPSKPDFNKIVDNSFAEKATK
;
A
#
# COMPACT_ATOMS: atom_id res chain seq x y z
N MET A 1 24.25 43.33 58.46
CA MET A 1 24.22 44.13 57.27
C MET A 1 24.00 43.28 55.99
N LYS A 2 23.07 42.27 55.95
CA LYS A 2 22.81 41.44 54.81
C LYS A 2 21.32 41.25 54.48
N LYS A 3 20.40 42.03 55.09
CA LYS A 3 18.95 41.94 54.80
C LYS A 3 18.36 43.14 54.05
N GLY A 4 19.13 44.25 53.87
CA GLY A 4 18.65 45.46 53.18
C GLY A 4 18.90 45.49 51.69
N LEU A 5 19.76 44.59 51.11
CA LEU A 5 20.17 44.63 49.70
C LEU A 5 19.30 43.74 48.79
N LYS A 6 18.45 42.87 49.36
CA LYS A 6 17.55 42.02 48.58
C LYS A 6 16.17 42.65 48.30
N LEU A 7 15.83 43.76 48.99
CA LEU A 7 14.56 44.43 48.81
C LEU A 7 14.60 45.54 47.73
N LEU A 8 15.78 46.05 47.39
CA LEU A 8 15.96 47.05 46.33
C LEU A 8 16.05 46.48 44.92
N LEU A 9 16.35 45.18 44.78
CA LEU A 9 16.43 44.55 43.45
C LEU A 9 15.08 44.02 42.94
N SER A 10 14.06 43.89 43.81
CA SER A 10 12.72 43.42 43.44
C SER A 10 11.77 44.52 42.99
N LEU A 11 12.11 45.81 43.25
CA LEU A 11 11.25 46.95 42.87
C LEU A 11 11.57 47.56 41.51
N THR A 12 12.74 47.24 40.91
CA THR A 12 13.19 47.78 39.63
C THR A 12 12.73 46.91 38.44
N VAL A 13 12.25 45.67 38.67
CA VAL A 13 11.77 44.75 37.61
C VAL A 13 10.27 44.92 37.29
N ILE A 14 9.51 45.57 38.20
CA ILE A 14 8.05 45.76 38.04
C ILE A 14 7.70 47.03 37.29
N LEU A 15 8.64 47.98 37.08
CA LEU A 15 8.34 49.25 36.44
C LEU A 15 8.67 49.28 34.91
N THR A 16 9.18 48.24 34.35
CA THR A 16 9.51 48.14 32.90
C THR A 16 8.52 47.34 32.07
N LEU A 17 7.42 46.82 32.65
CA LEU A 17 6.39 46.05 31.95
C LEU A 17 5.10 46.81 31.61
N ALA A 18 5.04 48.14 31.90
CA ALA A 18 3.79 48.92 31.75
C ALA A 18 3.76 49.90 30.57
N THR A 19 4.72 49.88 29.62
CA THR A 19 4.78 50.85 28.52
C THR A 19 4.77 50.28 27.10
N SER A 20 4.27 49.04 26.87
CA SER A 20 4.23 48.43 25.52
C SER A 20 2.81 48.10 25.03
N LEU A 21 1.79 48.81 25.42
CA LEU A 21 0.38 48.58 25.00
C LEU A 21 -0.28 49.78 24.37
N ILE A 22 0.43 50.63 23.57
CA ILE A 22 -0.23 51.64 22.74
C ILE A 22 0.64 51.80 21.47
N ALA A 23 0.47 50.96 20.45
CA ALA A 23 0.69 51.30 19.05
C ALA A 23 0.41 50.07 18.17
N CYS A 24 -0.79 49.90 17.68
CA CYS A 24 -1.08 49.25 16.43
C CYS A 24 -2.55 49.41 16.11
N ASN A 25 -2.90 50.59 15.65
CA ASN A 25 -4.07 50.73 14.80
C ASN A 25 -3.64 51.49 13.54
N SER A 26 -3.13 50.73 12.59
CA SER A 26 -2.97 51.19 11.19
C SER A 26 -3.43 50.04 10.32
N LYS A 27 -4.65 50.17 9.81
CA LYS A 27 -5.14 49.38 8.70
C LYS A 27 -4.18 49.56 7.52
N SER A 28 -3.38 48.55 7.23
CA SER A 28 -2.84 48.33 5.90
C SER A 28 -3.33 46.96 5.44
N SER A 29 -4.38 47.01 4.64
CA SER A 29 -4.90 45.87 3.89
C SER A 29 -3.91 45.54 2.77
N SER A 30 -2.89 44.79 3.08
CA SER A 30 -2.19 44.03 2.05
C SER A 30 -2.92 42.69 1.93
N LYS A 31 -3.75 42.53 0.90
CA LYS A 31 -4.11 41.21 0.39
C LYS A 31 -2.83 40.54 -0.06
N THR A 32 -2.19 39.82 0.87
CA THR A 32 -1.33 38.70 0.52
C THR A 32 -2.31 37.64 0.07
N THR A 33 -2.34 37.36 -1.22
CA THR A 33 -2.90 36.11 -1.77
C THR A 33 -2.13 35.01 -1.10
N GLY A 34 -2.71 34.43 -0.03
CA GLY A 34 -2.15 33.25 0.62
C GLY A 34 -2.09 32.15 -0.43
N GLU A 35 -0.92 31.57 -0.66
CA GLU A 35 -0.83 30.17 -1.07
C GLU A 35 -1.72 29.41 -0.08
N ASP A 36 -2.77 28.78 -0.60
CA ASP A 36 -3.64 27.95 0.22
C ASP A 36 -2.75 26.91 0.90
N ALA A 37 -2.71 26.91 2.22
CA ALA A 37 -1.86 26.02 2.97
C ALA A 37 -2.23 24.57 2.59
N LYS A 38 -1.26 23.81 2.03
CA LYS A 38 -1.48 22.41 1.64
C LYS A 38 -1.87 21.59 2.85
N VAL A 39 -2.79 20.66 2.64
CA VAL A 39 -3.18 19.67 3.66
C VAL A 39 -2.17 18.54 3.64
N THR A 40 -1.56 18.24 4.78
CA THR A 40 -0.71 17.05 4.90
C THR A 40 -1.57 15.82 5.15
N VAL A 41 -1.41 14.79 4.33
CA VAL A 41 -2.04 13.47 4.45
C VAL A 41 -0.99 12.44 4.80
N ARG A 42 -1.13 11.82 5.98
CA ARG A 42 -0.27 10.73 6.45
C ARG A 42 -0.71 9.42 5.79
N LEU A 43 0.03 8.99 4.77
CA LEU A 43 -0.22 7.77 4.01
C LEU A 43 0.71 6.65 4.48
N ASN A 44 0.15 5.52 4.92
CA ASN A 44 0.93 4.36 5.33
C ASN A 44 0.77 3.23 4.30
N GLU A 45 1.85 2.95 3.56
CA GLU A 45 1.90 1.84 2.58
C GLU A 45 2.36 0.53 3.22
N VAL A 46 1.88 -0.59 2.70
CA VAL A 46 2.21 -1.93 3.24
C VAL A 46 3.69 -2.28 3.09
N THR A 47 4.31 -1.91 2.00
CA THR A 47 5.74 -2.09 1.69
C THR A 47 6.15 -1.13 0.59
N ARG A 48 7.44 -0.80 0.49
CA ARG A 48 8.00 -0.08 -0.65
C ARG A 48 8.16 -1.05 -1.82
N SER A 49 7.42 -0.83 -2.93
CA SER A 49 7.46 -1.72 -4.10
C SER A 49 7.16 -0.98 -5.40
N VAL A 50 7.91 -1.28 -6.46
CA VAL A 50 7.63 -0.80 -7.83
C VAL A 50 6.21 -1.19 -8.29
N PHE A 51 5.60 -2.19 -7.65
CA PHE A 51 4.20 -2.59 -7.85
C PHE A 51 3.20 -1.43 -7.64
N TYR A 52 3.59 -0.43 -6.87
CA TYR A 52 2.76 0.75 -6.60
C TYR A 52 3.16 1.96 -7.47
N GLY A 53 3.75 1.70 -8.64
CA GLY A 53 4.25 2.70 -9.58
C GLY A 53 3.33 3.89 -9.79
N PRO A 54 2.02 3.72 -10.07
CA PRO A 54 1.11 4.85 -10.28
C PRO A 54 0.98 5.79 -9.05
N MET A 55 1.11 5.26 -7.83
CA MET A 55 1.12 6.08 -6.61
C MET A 55 2.39 6.94 -6.52
N TYR A 56 3.54 6.34 -6.79
CA TYR A 56 4.81 7.10 -6.78
C TYR A 56 4.88 8.13 -7.89
N VAL A 57 4.34 7.81 -9.08
CA VAL A 57 4.14 8.77 -10.17
C VAL A 57 3.25 9.94 -9.70
N ALA A 58 2.13 9.66 -9.02
CA ALA A 58 1.25 10.72 -8.52
C ALA A 58 1.97 11.67 -7.55
N ILE A 59 2.92 11.15 -6.77
CA ILE A 59 3.75 11.94 -5.87
C ILE A 59 4.82 12.71 -6.65
N SER A 60 5.61 12.04 -7.51
CA SER A 60 6.77 12.63 -8.19
C SER A 60 6.38 13.65 -9.26
N GLU A 61 5.26 13.42 -9.99
CA GLU A 61 4.73 14.35 -10.99
C GLU A 61 3.90 15.50 -10.38
N GLY A 62 3.83 15.54 -9.04
CA GLY A 62 3.19 16.60 -8.29
C GLY A 62 1.67 16.66 -8.47
N PHE A 63 1.01 15.51 -8.73
CA PHE A 63 -0.45 15.51 -8.87
C PHE A 63 -1.15 15.77 -7.54
N PHE A 64 -0.59 15.32 -6.43
CA PHE A 64 -1.07 15.67 -5.09
C PHE A 64 -0.86 17.15 -4.78
N ASP A 65 0.30 17.68 -5.15
CA ASP A 65 0.61 19.12 -4.97
C ASP A 65 -0.38 20.03 -5.71
N LYS A 66 -0.77 19.64 -6.94
CA LYS A 66 -1.77 20.35 -7.74
C LYS A 66 -3.17 20.34 -7.13
N GLU A 67 -3.48 19.35 -6.30
CA GLU A 67 -4.73 19.26 -5.53
C GLU A 67 -4.60 19.86 -4.11
N GLY A 68 -3.48 20.50 -3.78
CA GLY A 68 -3.25 21.12 -2.47
C GLY A 68 -2.97 20.10 -1.35
N ILE A 69 -2.44 18.91 -1.69
CA ILE A 69 -2.10 17.84 -0.74
C ILE A 69 -0.59 17.65 -0.72
N THR A 70 -0.04 17.53 0.48
CA THR A 70 1.32 17.02 0.71
C THR A 70 1.21 15.61 1.30
N ILE A 71 1.87 14.63 0.68
CA ILE A 71 1.89 13.26 1.17
C ILE A 71 3.06 13.07 2.15
N ASP A 72 2.72 12.68 3.38
CA ASP A 72 3.68 12.15 4.36
C ASP A 72 3.62 10.61 4.29
N LEU A 73 4.57 10.03 3.52
CA LEU A 73 4.57 8.61 3.18
C LEU A 73 5.41 7.80 4.15
N ALA A 74 4.77 6.92 4.90
CA ALA A 74 5.41 5.94 5.78
C ALA A 74 5.17 4.50 5.27
N THR A 75 6.08 3.59 5.62
CA THR A 75 6.00 2.16 5.26
C THR A 75 5.75 1.32 6.51
N GLY A 76 4.63 0.60 6.56
CA GLY A 76 4.20 -0.22 7.71
C GLY A 76 4.89 -1.58 7.79
N GLN A 77 5.37 -2.12 6.66
CA GLN A 77 5.97 -3.46 6.55
C GLN A 77 5.03 -4.59 7.00
N GLY A 78 3.77 -4.52 6.57
CA GLY A 78 2.74 -5.53 6.83
C GLY A 78 1.35 -4.91 6.82
N ALA A 79 0.38 -5.63 6.23
CA ALA A 79 -0.99 -5.13 6.09
C ALA A 79 -1.68 -4.90 7.45
N ASP A 80 -1.43 -5.79 8.42
CA ASP A 80 -1.87 -5.68 9.80
C ASP A 80 -1.31 -4.43 10.50
N LYS A 81 -0.03 -4.09 10.24
CA LYS A 81 0.62 -2.90 10.80
C LYS A 81 0.07 -1.61 10.18
N VAL A 82 -0.22 -1.62 8.86
CA VAL A 82 -0.89 -0.50 8.20
C VAL A 82 -2.28 -0.27 8.80
N MET A 83 -3.07 -1.35 8.95
CA MET A 83 -4.39 -1.26 9.58
C MET A 83 -4.28 -0.72 11.01
N GLN A 84 -3.34 -1.22 11.79
CA GLN A 84 -3.11 -0.73 13.14
C GLN A 84 -2.77 0.77 13.15
N ALA A 85 -1.93 1.26 12.23
CA ALA A 85 -1.58 2.68 12.13
C ALA A 85 -2.81 3.56 11.87
N VAL A 86 -3.71 3.15 10.97
CA VAL A 86 -4.96 3.86 10.69
C VAL A 86 -5.90 3.83 11.90
N LEU A 87 -6.12 2.66 12.49
CA LEU A 87 -7.04 2.51 13.62
C LEU A 87 -6.58 3.22 14.90
N SER A 88 -5.27 3.48 15.04
CA SER A 88 -4.68 4.24 16.15
C SER A 88 -4.44 5.72 15.83
N ASN A 89 -4.93 6.20 14.67
CA ASN A 89 -4.75 7.58 14.20
C ASN A 89 -3.28 8.01 14.04
N ASN A 90 -2.38 7.05 13.74
CA ASN A 90 -0.99 7.30 13.35
C ASN A 90 -0.84 7.48 11.82
N ALA A 91 -1.86 7.11 11.05
CA ALA A 91 -2.01 7.39 9.63
C ALA A 91 -3.45 7.83 9.34
N ASP A 92 -3.63 8.68 8.33
CA ASP A 92 -4.93 9.14 7.86
C ASP A 92 -5.50 8.16 6.84
N ILE A 93 -4.63 7.69 5.94
CA ILE A 93 -4.96 6.74 4.88
C ILE A 93 -4.02 5.54 4.98
N GLY A 94 -4.59 4.35 4.93
CA GLY A 94 -3.86 3.10 4.79
C GLY A 94 -3.87 2.62 3.34
N PHE A 95 -2.78 1.97 2.93
CA PHE A 95 -2.64 1.37 1.62
C PHE A 95 -2.12 -0.05 1.75
N CYS A 96 -3.03 -1.02 1.73
CA CYS A 96 -2.71 -2.46 1.82
C CYS A 96 -3.86 -3.30 1.24
N GLY A 97 -3.80 -4.61 1.41
CA GLY A 97 -4.85 -5.51 0.98
C GLY A 97 -6.18 -5.26 1.70
N PRO A 98 -7.31 -5.25 0.98
CA PRO A 98 -8.63 -4.96 1.54
C PRO A 98 -9.15 -6.08 2.47
N GLU A 99 -8.49 -7.24 2.55
CA GLU A 99 -8.80 -8.26 3.56
C GLU A 99 -8.76 -7.70 4.99
N GLN A 100 -7.88 -6.74 5.24
CA GLN A 100 -7.82 -6.09 6.56
C GLN A 100 -9.10 -5.33 6.87
N VAL A 101 -9.68 -4.65 5.88
CA VAL A 101 -10.98 -3.96 6.03
C VAL A 101 -12.10 -4.97 6.33
N ILE A 102 -12.10 -6.10 5.62
CA ILE A 102 -13.07 -7.19 5.83
C ILE A 102 -12.94 -7.75 7.25
N TYR A 103 -11.72 -8.03 7.72
CA TYR A 103 -11.49 -8.58 9.06
C TYR A 103 -11.96 -7.64 10.16
N ILE A 104 -11.65 -6.34 10.07
CA ILE A 104 -12.08 -5.34 11.05
C ILE A 104 -13.58 -5.12 11.03
N ASN A 105 -14.23 -5.15 9.85
CA ASN A 105 -15.68 -5.07 9.75
C ASN A 105 -16.35 -6.24 10.47
N ASN A 106 -15.83 -7.46 10.35
CA ASN A 106 -16.37 -8.63 11.02
C ASN A 106 -16.18 -8.62 12.54
N GLN A 107 -15.25 -7.79 13.06
CA GLN A 107 -15.08 -7.56 14.50
C GLN A 107 -16.14 -6.60 15.09
N GLY A 108 -16.98 -5.97 14.26
CA GLY A 108 -18.08 -5.10 14.71
C GLY A 108 -17.63 -3.75 15.28
N ARG A 109 -16.47 -3.25 14.88
CA ARG A 109 -15.97 -1.94 15.30
C ARG A 109 -16.89 -0.82 14.82
N GLU A 110 -17.22 0.17 15.69
CA GLU A 110 -18.07 1.31 15.34
C GLU A 110 -17.46 2.21 14.26
N ASP A 111 -16.21 2.65 14.44
CA ASP A 111 -15.43 3.38 13.44
C ASP A 111 -14.60 2.40 12.64
N TYR A 112 -15.24 1.74 11.68
CA TYR A 112 -14.64 0.73 10.83
C TYR A 112 -13.94 1.36 9.62
N PRO A 113 -12.91 0.71 9.04
CA PRO A 113 -12.27 1.15 7.82
C PRO A 113 -13.16 0.88 6.60
N VAL A 114 -13.06 1.77 5.59
CA VAL A 114 -13.77 1.69 4.31
C VAL A 114 -12.78 1.90 3.18
N VAL A 115 -12.79 1.03 2.18
CA VAL A 115 -12.02 1.18 0.94
C VAL A 115 -12.66 2.25 0.08
N PHE A 116 -11.86 3.17 -0.47
CA PHE A 116 -12.37 4.23 -1.34
C PHE A 116 -11.68 4.32 -2.71
N ALA A 117 -10.53 3.62 -2.89
CA ALA A 117 -9.84 3.57 -4.17
C ALA A 117 -8.97 2.31 -4.28
N GLY A 118 -8.90 1.72 -5.47
CA GLY A 118 -8.03 0.62 -5.82
C GLY A 118 -6.81 1.07 -6.61
N LEU A 119 -5.70 0.32 -6.49
CA LEU A 119 -4.51 0.55 -7.29
C LEU A 119 -4.05 -0.71 -8.03
N THR A 120 -4.12 -1.87 -7.42
CA THR A 120 -3.70 -3.13 -8.03
C THR A 120 -4.86 -4.12 -8.06
N GLN A 121 -4.89 -4.93 -9.13
CA GLN A 121 -6.04 -5.80 -9.42
C GLN A 121 -5.69 -7.29 -9.57
N LYS A 122 -4.45 -7.67 -9.27
CA LYS A 122 -3.99 -9.06 -9.18
C LYS A 122 -2.91 -9.17 -8.12
N ASP A 123 -2.64 -10.38 -7.66
CA ASP A 123 -1.46 -10.65 -6.84
C ASP A 123 -0.19 -10.29 -7.62
N GLY A 124 0.72 -9.56 -7.00
CA GLY A 124 1.96 -9.08 -7.62
C GLY A 124 3.14 -10.02 -7.41
N SER A 125 2.95 -11.20 -6.82
CA SER A 125 4.06 -12.13 -6.59
C SER A 125 4.26 -13.09 -7.77
N PHE A 126 5.51 -13.54 -7.85
CA PHE A 126 5.96 -14.54 -8.81
C PHE A 126 6.46 -15.76 -8.07
N LEU A 127 6.14 -16.94 -8.58
CA LEU A 127 6.74 -18.19 -8.14
C LEU A 127 8.15 -18.27 -8.74
N VAL A 128 9.14 -18.36 -7.87
CA VAL A 128 10.55 -18.48 -8.21
C VAL A 128 11.02 -19.86 -7.82
N GLY A 129 11.61 -20.59 -8.76
CA GLY A 129 12.27 -21.89 -8.54
C GLY A 129 13.79 -21.75 -8.56
N ARG A 130 14.49 -22.80 -8.11
CA ARG A 130 15.96 -22.82 -8.09
C ARG A 130 16.57 -22.95 -9.47
N ASN A 131 15.88 -23.61 -10.39
CA ASN A 131 16.34 -23.90 -11.74
C ASN A 131 15.35 -23.36 -12.77
N LYS A 132 15.84 -23.07 -13.96
CA LYS A 132 15.02 -22.67 -15.09
C LYS A 132 14.23 -23.90 -15.60
N GLU A 133 12.92 -23.71 -15.70
CA GLU A 133 11.99 -24.69 -16.28
C GLU A 133 11.38 -24.08 -17.55
N ALA A 134 11.76 -24.60 -18.72
CA ALA A 134 11.35 -24.00 -20.00
C ALA A 134 9.83 -24.02 -20.22
N ASN A 135 9.14 -25.01 -19.65
CA ASN A 135 7.70 -25.14 -19.64
C ASN A 135 7.29 -25.51 -18.22
N PHE A 136 7.20 -24.50 -17.32
CA PHE A 136 6.81 -24.75 -15.94
C PHE A 136 5.40 -25.33 -15.89
N ASP A 137 5.27 -26.44 -15.16
CA ASP A 137 4.00 -27.07 -14.81
C ASP A 137 3.82 -27.04 -13.29
N TRP A 138 2.70 -26.51 -12.82
CA TRP A 138 2.39 -26.46 -11.38
C TRP A 138 2.48 -27.83 -10.72
N ASN A 139 2.28 -28.94 -11.45
CA ASN A 139 2.43 -30.29 -10.90
C ASN A 139 3.85 -30.59 -10.39
N THR A 140 4.88 -29.84 -10.83
CA THR A 140 6.25 -29.98 -10.30
C THR A 140 6.36 -29.60 -8.81
N LEU A 141 5.38 -28.86 -8.25
CA LEU A 141 5.32 -28.52 -6.84
C LEU A 141 4.97 -29.70 -5.93
N ARG A 142 4.45 -30.83 -6.48
CA ARG A 142 4.06 -31.99 -5.66
C ARG A 142 5.24 -32.56 -4.90
N GLY A 143 5.08 -32.69 -3.57
CA GLY A 143 6.13 -33.18 -2.66
C GLY A 143 7.25 -32.18 -2.38
N LYS A 144 7.13 -30.93 -2.87
CA LYS A 144 8.15 -29.89 -2.75
C LYS A 144 7.87 -28.95 -1.58
N GLU A 145 8.93 -28.29 -1.13
CA GLU A 145 8.86 -27.22 -0.13
C GLU A 145 8.70 -25.87 -0.82
N VAL A 146 7.62 -25.15 -0.49
CA VAL A 146 7.31 -23.85 -1.07
C VAL A 146 7.21 -22.79 0.03
N ILE A 147 8.08 -21.77 -0.04
CA ILE A 147 7.99 -20.61 0.86
C ILE A 147 6.86 -19.73 0.36
N GLY A 148 5.79 -19.65 1.16
CA GLY A 148 4.64 -18.76 0.93
C GLY A 148 4.69 -17.53 1.82
N GLY A 149 3.65 -16.71 1.74
CA GLY A 149 3.43 -15.58 2.64
C GLY A 149 2.92 -16.03 4.02
N ARG A 150 2.76 -15.06 4.95
CA ARG A 150 2.21 -15.37 6.27
C ARG A 150 0.76 -15.85 6.18
N PRO A 151 0.33 -16.75 7.08
CA PRO A 151 -1.05 -17.22 7.13
C PRO A 151 -2.04 -16.06 7.29
N GLY A 152 -3.17 -16.11 6.57
CA GLY A 152 -4.21 -15.10 6.63
C GLY A 152 -3.90 -13.78 5.89
N GLY A 153 -2.78 -13.70 5.19
CA GLY A 153 -2.47 -12.62 4.26
C GLY A 153 -2.83 -12.99 2.82
N VAL A 154 -3.27 -12.03 2.00
CA VAL A 154 -3.67 -12.29 0.61
C VAL A 154 -2.57 -12.99 -0.21
N PRO A 155 -1.27 -12.67 -0.07
CA PRO A 155 -0.23 -13.38 -0.83
C PRO A 155 -0.23 -14.90 -0.62
N ALA A 156 -0.37 -15.36 0.63
CA ALA A 156 -0.44 -16.80 0.93
C ALA A 156 -1.72 -17.41 0.36
N MET A 157 -2.85 -16.74 0.54
CA MET A 157 -4.15 -17.22 0.05
C MET A 157 -4.22 -17.27 -1.47
N ALA A 158 -3.67 -16.26 -2.16
CA ALA A 158 -3.61 -16.21 -3.62
C ALA A 158 -2.70 -17.33 -4.17
N LEU A 159 -1.56 -17.59 -3.54
CA LEU A 159 -0.67 -18.68 -3.92
C LEU A 159 -1.36 -20.04 -3.78
N GLU A 160 -2.02 -20.30 -2.64
CA GLU A 160 -2.77 -21.55 -2.43
C GLU A 160 -3.93 -21.68 -3.41
N TYR A 161 -4.63 -20.57 -3.72
CA TYR A 161 -5.69 -20.56 -4.71
C TYR A 161 -5.17 -20.83 -6.14
N ALA A 162 -4.03 -20.22 -6.50
CA ALA A 162 -3.35 -20.52 -7.76
C ALA A 162 -2.95 -22.01 -7.89
N MET A 163 -2.45 -22.61 -6.80
CA MET A 163 -2.18 -24.06 -6.75
C MET A 163 -3.45 -24.88 -6.99
N LYS A 164 -4.55 -24.56 -6.30
CA LYS A 164 -5.84 -25.25 -6.45
C LYS A 164 -6.38 -25.16 -7.87
N ASN A 165 -6.28 -23.99 -8.51
CA ASN A 165 -6.69 -23.77 -9.90
C ASN A 165 -5.88 -24.64 -10.88
N ASN A 166 -4.69 -25.08 -10.47
CA ASN A 166 -3.83 -26.01 -11.21
C ASN A 166 -3.87 -27.44 -10.66
N ASN A 167 -4.94 -27.81 -9.96
CA ASN A 167 -5.20 -29.15 -9.40
C ASN A 167 -4.16 -29.61 -8.35
N ILE A 168 -3.52 -28.66 -7.64
CA ILE A 168 -2.62 -28.95 -6.51
C ILE A 168 -3.35 -28.61 -5.22
N ASN A 169 -3.41 -29.56 -4.30
CA ASN A 169 -3.88 -29.32 -2.94
C ASN A 169 -2.73 -28.81 -2.07
N PRO A 170 -2.68 -27.52 -1.68
CA PRO A 170 -1.56 -26.96 -0.91
C PRO A 170 -1.39 -27.60 0.47
N LYS A 171 -2.44 -28.26 1.02
CA LYS A 171 -2.40 -28.91 2.35
C LYS A 171 -1.85 -30.33 2.33
N THR A 172 -1.92 -31.03 1.19
CA THR A 172 -1.55 -32.45 1.08
C THR A 172 -0.46 -32.70 0.07
N ASP A 173 -0.37 -31.89 -0.98
CA ASP A 173 0.51 -32.13 -2.11
C ASP A 173 1.84 -31.35 -2.00
N VAL A 174 1.90 -30.34 -1.14
CA VAL A 174 3.02 -29.39 -1.03
C VAL A 174 3.37 -29.19 0.45
N ASN A 175 4.66 -29.01 0.76
CA ASN A 175 5.09 -28.57 2.09
C ASN A 175 5.17 -27.02 2.12
N MET A 176 4.11 -26.36 2.62
CA MET A 176 4.07 -24.90 2.71
C MET A 176 4.86 -24.38 3.91
N VAL A 177 5.88 -23.56 3.66
CA VAL A 177 6.65 -22.84 4.69
C VAL A 177 6.09 -21.43 4.84
N THR A 178 5.40 -21.17 5.94
CA THR A 178 4.65 -19.92 6.18
C THR A 178 5.11 -19.14 7.42
N ASN A 179 6.18 -19.62 8.08
CA ASN A 179 6.72 -19.08 9.33
C ASN A 179 7.96 -18.19 9.14
N ILE A 180 8.23 -17.75 7.90
CA ILE A 180 9.34 -16.86 7.58
C ILE A 180 8.78 -15.46 7.37
N ASP A 181 9.36 -14.47 8.05
CA ASP A 181 8.99 -13.07 7.87
C ASP A 181 9.20 -12.61 6.41
N PHE A 182 8.29 -11.80 5.89
CA PHE A 182 8.26 -11.32 4.51
C PHE A 182 9.63 -10.79 4.03
N ALA A 183 10.29 -9.97 4.85
CA ALA A 183 11.60 -9.40 4.52
C ALA A 183 12.74 -10.44 4.49
N ALA A 184 12.53 -11.63 5.07
CA ALA A 184 13.56 -12.67 5.17
C ALA A 184 13.39 -13.79 4.12
N THR A 185 12.28 -13.83 3.38
CA THR A 185 11.94 -14.95 2.47
C THR A 185 12.98 -15.18 1.38
N SER A 186 13.44 -14.11 0.72
CA SER A 186 14.46 -14.23 -0.34
C SER A 186 15.81 -14.70 0.20
N GLY A 187 16.20 -14.21 1.39
CA GLY A 187 17.41 -14.65 2.08
C GLY A 187 17.36 -16.12 2.50
N ALA A 188 16.22 -16.58 3.02
CA ALA A 188 16.00 -17.98 3.36
C ALA A 188 16.08 -18.89 2.12
N PHE A 189 15.44 -18.48 1.03
CA PHE A 189 15.54 -19.18 -0.24
C PHE A 189 16.98 -19.25 -0.74
N LYS A 190 17.72 -18.14 -0.79
CA LYS A 190 19.16 -18.12 -1.14
C LYS A 190 19.99 -19.02 -0.22
N GLY A 191 19.64 -19.08 1.05
CA GLY A 191 20.29 -19.94 2.06
C GLY A 191 19.97 -21.43 1.94
N GLY A 192 19.11 -21.83 1.00
CA GLY A 192 18.81 -23.24 0.74
C GLY A 192 17.45 -23.73 1.28
N THR A 193 16.66 -22.88 1.94
CA THR A 193 15.30 -23.23 2.38
C THR A 193 14.37 -23.21 1.18
N GLY A 194 13.46 -24.18 1.09
CA GLY A 194 12.45 -24.30 0.04
C GLY A 194 13.00 -24.66 -1.34
N ASP A 195 12.23 -25.40 -2.11
CA ASP A 195 12.48 -25.65 -3.54
C ASP A 195 12.00 -24.48 -4.38
N TYR A 196 10.91 -23.84 -3.93
CA TYR A 196 10.26 -22.68 -4.56
C TYR A 196 9.93 -21.60 -3.52
N VAL A 197 9.77 -20.36 -3.99
CA VAL A 197 9.36 -19.24 -3.15
C VAL A 197 8.47 -18.30 -3.92
N ALA A 198 7.43 -17.74 -3.28
CA ALA A 198 6.65 -16.64 -3.85
C ALA A 198 7.29 -15.30 -3.43
N LEU A 199 7.71 -14.50 -4.39
CA LEU A 199 8.39 -13.22 -4.18
C LEU A 199 7.76 -12.12 -5.02
N PHE A 200 7.71 -10.92 -4.44
CA PHE A 200 7.37 -9.71 -5.16
C PHE A 200 8.58 -9.13 -5.87
N GLU A 201 8.30 -8.27 -6.84
CA GLU A 201 9.31 -7.45 -7.48
C GLU A 201 9.72 -6.25 -6.58
N PRO A 202 10.96 -5.78 -6.63
CA PRO A 202 12.05 -6.19 -7.53
C PRO A 202 12.82 -7.46 -7.09
N THR A 203 12.46 -8.06 -5.96
CA THR A 203 13.23 -9.16 -5.35
C THR A 203 13.28 -10.39 -6.25
N ALA A 204 12.18 -10.72 -6.95
CA ALA A 204 12.14 -11.85 -7.88
C ALA A 204 13.14 -11.65 -9.03
N SER A 205 13.09 -10.49 -9.72
CA SER A 205 14.02 -10.17 -10.81
C SER A 205 15.47 -10.04 -10.33
N MET A 206 15.70 -9.55 -9.11
CA MET A 206 17.05 -9.50 -8.55
C MET A 206 17.64 -10.90 -8.32
N LEU A 207 16.84 -11.84 -7.79
CA LEU A 207 17.27 -13.24 -7.64
C LEU A 207 17.61 -13.87 -9.00
N GLU A 208 16.81 -13.60 -10.01
CA GLU A 208 17.04 -14.10 -11.37
C GLU A 208 18.32 -13.51 -11.98
N LYS A 209 18.51 -12.18 -11.86
CA LYS A 209 19.73 -11.49 -12.31
C LYS A 209 21.01 -12.02 -11.62
N GLU A 210 20.91 -12.36 -10.32
CA GLU A 210 22.01 -12.94 -9.55
C GLU A 210 22.26 -14.42 -9.87
N GLY A 211 21.37 -15.09 -10.62
CA GLY A 211 21.43 -16.53 -10.88
C GLY A 211 21.09 -17.38 -9.67
N SER A 212 20.44 -16.80 -8.66
CA SER A 212 20.04 -17.49 -7.41
C SER A 212 18.64 -18.07 -7.46
N GLY A 213 17.89 -17.85 -8.56
CA GLY A 213 16.56 -18.37 -8.82
C GLY A 213 16.12 -18.03 -10.23
N CYS A 214 14.97 -18.56 -10.65
CA CYS A 214 14.34 -18.27 -11.94
C CYS A 214 12.86 -18.01 -11.73
N ILE A 215 12.31 -16.95 -12.32
CA ILE A 215 10.87 -16.68 -12.33
C ILE A 215 10.20 -17.71 -13.24
N LEU A 216 9.21 -18.45 -12.71
CA LEU A 216 8.53 -19.55 -13.38
C LEU A 216 7.09 -19.22 -13.75
N ALA A 217 6.34 -18.57 -12.84
CA ALA A 217 4.95 -18.25 -13.05
C ALA A 217 4.53 -16.98 -12.27
N SER A 218 3.49 -16.30 -12.76
CA SER A 218 2.81 -15.26 -11.98
C SER A 218 1.72 -15.89 -11.12
N VAL A 219 1.74 -15.60 -9.82
CA VAL A 219 0.67 -16.01 -8.91
C VAL A 219 -0.62 -15.28 -9.29
N GLY A 220 -0.55 -14.00 -9.62
CA GLY A 220 -1.71 -13.18 -9.97
C GLY A 220 -2.45 -13.60 -11.24
N GLU A 221 -1.74 -14.08 -12.27
CA GLU A 221 -2.40 -14.66 -13.46
C GLU A 221 -3.17 -15.92 -13.11
N ASN A 222 -2.68 -16.72 -12.17
CA ASN A 222 -3.29 -17.99 -11.79
C ASN A 222 -4.35 -17.85 -10.69
N SER A 223 -4.33 -16.79 -9.89
CA SER A 223 -5.37 -16.48 -8.88
C SER A 223 -6.51 -15.60 -9.42
N GLY A 224 -6.28 -14.86 -10.52
CA GLY A 224 -7.28 -14.05 -11.19
C GLY A 224 -7.40 -12.61 -10.65
N VAL A 225 -8.38 -11.87 -11.18
CA VAL A 225 -8.61 -10.45 -10.85
C VAL A 225 -9.31 -10.33 -9.50
N ILE A 226 -8.65 -9.64 -8.57
CA ILE A 226 -9.15 -9.29 -7.24
C ILE A 226 -8.69 -7.87 -6.89
N PRO A 227 -9.39 -7.09 -6.05
CA PRO A 227 -8.81 -5.88 -5.49
C PRO A 227 -7.67 -6.31 -4.55
N TYR A 228 -6.41 -6.04 -4.97
CA TYR A 228 -5.26 -6.60 -4.27
C TYR A 228 -4.62 -5.62 -3.30
N THR A 229 -4.37 -4.37 -3.73
CA THR A 229 -3.95 -3.29 -2.83
C THR A 229 -4.81 -2.06 -3.06
N CYS A 230 -5.41 -1.57 -1.97
CA CYS A 230 -6.41 -0.52 -1.98
C CYS A 230 -6.10 0.55 -0.95
N PHE A 231 -6.58 1.77 -1.20
CA PHE A 231 -6.59 2.85 -0.23
C PHE A 231 -7.85 2.78 0.63
N PHE A 232 -7.68 2.94 1.93
CA PHE A 232 -8.77 2.96 2.88
C PHE A 232 -8.51 3.97 4.00
N ALA A 233 -9.57 4.41 4.64
CA ALA A 233 -9.52 5.22 5.86
C ALA A 233 -10.65 4.81 6.79
N THR A 234 -10.65 5.27 8.04
CA THR A 234 -11.80 5.02 8.92
C THR A 234 -13.04 5.77 8.40
N LYS A 235 -14.23 5.25 8.69
CA LYS A 235 -15.50 5.86 8.29
C LYS A 235 -15.60 7.30 8.76
N SER A 236 -15.18 7.57 10.00
CA SER A 236 -15.18 8.92 10.56
C SER A 236 -14.21 9.85 9.81
N TYR A 237 -13.04 9.38 9.40
CA TYR A 237 -12.11 10.19 8.61
C TYR A 237 -12.69 10.52 7.24
N LEU A 238 -13.27 9.55 6.53
CA LEU A 238 -13.93 9.76 5.24
C LEU A 238 -15.06 10.79 5.34
N ASP A 239 -15.91 10.67 6.35
CA ASP A 239 -17.06 11.56 6.54
C ASP A 239 -16.64 13.01 6.84
N ASN A 240 -15.58 13.19 7.64
CA ASN A 240 -15.11 14.50 8.06
C ASN A 240 -14.17 15.17 7.06
N ASN A 241 -13.57 14.42 6.12
CA ASN A 241 -12.54 14.90 5.19
C ASN A 241 -12.86 14.62 3.71
N LYS A 242 -14.14 14.67 3.33
CA LYS A 242 -14.60 14.31 1.97
C LYS A 242 -13.85 15.04 0.88
N ASP A 243 -13.62 16.34 1.02
CA ASP A 243 -12.88 17.16 0.05
C ASP A 243 -11.42 16.66 -0.12
N VAL A 244 -10.76 16.29 0.97
CA VAL A 244 -9.40 15.77 0.94
C VAL A 244 -9.36 14.42 0.23
N ILE A 245 -10.32 13.53 0.50
CA ILE A 245 -10.40 12.19 -0.14
C ILE A 245 -10.73 12.32 -1.63
N GLU A 246 -11.63 13.23 -2.02
CA GLU A 246 -11.92 13.52 -3.43
C GLU A 246 -10.67 13.99 -4.18
N LYS A 247 -9.94 14.95 -3.62
CA LYS A 247 -8.68 15.45 -4.17
C LYS A 247 -7.58 14.38 -4.22
N PHE A 248 -7.47 13.58 -3.16
CA PHE A 248 -6.53 12.45 -3.10
C PHE A 248 -6.83 11.45 -4.21
N THR A 249 -8.08 11.01 -4.35
CA THR A 249 -8.48 10.02 -5.36
C THR A 249 -8.28 10.55 -6.78
N LYS A 250 -8.56 11.83 -7.01
CA LYS A 250 -8.31 12.50 -8.30
C LYS A 250 -6.81 12.55 -8.64
N ALA A 251 -5.95 12.88 -7.67
CA ALA A 251 -4.50 12.86 -7.86
C ALA A 251 -4.00 11.45 -8.17
N MET A 252 -4.51 10.44 -7.46
CA MET A 252 -4.20 9.02 -7.73
C MET A 252 -4.62 8.59 -9.13
N TYR A 253 -5.85 8.92 -9.55
CA TYR A 253 -6.32 8.57 -10.90
C TYR A 253 -5.45 9.23 -11.98
N ARG A 254 -5.03 10.48 -11.80
CA ARG A 254 -4.06 11.12 -12.71
C ARG A 254 -2.73 10.35 -12.75
N GLY A 255 -2.26 9.84 -11.61
CA GLY A 255 -1.09 8.97 -11.54
C GLY A 255 -1.28 7.68 -12.34
N GLN A 256 -2.44 7.02 -12.24
CA GLN A 256 -2.79 5.86 -13.05
C GLN A 256 -2.81 6.20 -14.55
N GLN A 257 -3.50 7.27 -14.96
CA GLN A 257 -3.55 7.72 -16.36
C GLN A 257 -2.16 8.02 -16.92
N TRP A 258 -1.32 8.73 -16.15
CA TRP A 258 0.04 9.05 -16.55
C TRP A 258 0.87 7.77 -16.72
N TYR A 259 0.81 6.85 -15.76
CA TYR A 259 1.53 5.58 -15.80
C TYR A 259 1.20 4.78 -17.07
N PHE A 260 -0.07 4.64 -17.41
CA PHE A 260 -0.49 3.88 -18.59
C PHE A 260 -0.27 4.60 -19.94
N SER A 261 0.07 5.88 -19.93
CA SER A 261 0.33 6.68 -21.13
C SER A 261 1.82 6.90 -21.41
N HIS A 262 2.71 6.41 -20.54
CA HIS A 262 4.15 6.60 -20.67
C HIS A 262 4.90 5.27 -20.80
N THR A 263 6.13 5.34 -21.33
CA THR A 263 6.99 4.16 -21.48
C THR A 263 7.53 3.67 -20.13
N PRO A 264 7.92 2.39 -20.02
CA PRO A 264 8.56 1.88 -18.81
C PRO A 264 9.81 2.67 -18.39
N GLU A 265 10.55 3.23 -19.35
CA GLU A 265 11.72 4.07 -19.12
C GLU A 265 11.34 5.40 -18.46
N GLU A 266 10.31 6.09 -18.97
CA GLU A 266 9.80 7.33 -18.40
C GLU A 266 9.21 7.11 -17.01
N ILE A 267 8.48 6.01 -16.82
CA ILE A 267 7.96 5.63 -15.50
C ILE A 267 9.11 5.38 -14.52
N ALA A 268 10.13 4.62 -14.93
CA ALA A 268 11.29 4.34 -14.09
C ALA A 268 12.01 5.64 -13.67
N ASP A 269 12.19 6.59 -14.60
CA ASP A 269 12.81 7.88 -14.32
C ASP A 269 12.00 8.71 -13.31
N SER A 270 10.68 8.67 -13.39
CA SER A 270 9.79 9.36 -12.45
C SER A 270 9.86 8.78 -11.03
N ILE A 271 9.97 7.44 -10.89
CA ILE A 271 9.82 6.77 -9.59
C ILE A 271 11.13 6.32 -8.94
N ILE A 272 12.27 6.36 -9.64
CA ILE A 272 13.56 5.82 -9.15
C ILE A 272 13.99 6.39 -7.79
N GLN A 273 13.63 7.64 -7.49
CA GLN A 273 13.93 8.29 -6.22
C GLN A 273 13.37 7.55 -4.99
N PHE A 274 12.31 6.75 -5.16
CA PHE A 274 11.70 5.96 -4.10
C PHE A 274 12.43 4.63 -3.86
N PHE A 275 13.37 4.26 -4.73
CA PHE A 275 14.08 2.97 -4.73
C PHE A 275 15.60 3.15 -4.68
N PRO A 276 16.14 3.81 -3.63
CA PRO A 276 17.58 4.04 -3.54
C PRO A 276 18.33 2.72 -3.52
N GLY A 277 19.36 2.62 -4.38
CA GLY A 277 20.20 1.41 -4.50
C GLY A 277 19.63 0.34 -5.46
N THR A 278 18.48 0.56 -6.09
CA THR A 278 17.96 -0.33 -7.15
C THR A 278 18.37 0.21 -8.51
N ASP A 279 18.95 -0.65 -9.35
CA ASP A 279 19.32 -0.29 -10.72
C ASP A 279 18.10 0.11 -11.53
N ARG A 280 18.21 1.17 -12.33
CA ARG A 280 17.14 1.65 -13.23
C ARG A 280 16.61 0.54 -14.14
N ASP A 281 17.49 -0.28 -14.71
CA ASP A 281 17.10 -1.38 -15.60
C ASP A 281 16.26 -2.47 -14.89
N ILE A 282 16.49 -2.67 -13.59
CA ILE A 282 15.65 -3.55 -12.77
C ILE A 282 14.26 -2.94 -12.62
N ILE A 283 14.15 -1.63 -12.36
CA ILE A 283 12.84 -0.97 -12.27
C ILE A 283 12.08 -1.10 -13.60
N ILE A 284 12.73 -0.88 -14.74
CA ILE A 284 12.13 -1.07 -16.07
C ILE A 284 11.65 -2.52 -16.27
N THR A 285 12.47 -3.50 -15.90
CA THR A 285 12.11 -4.92 -15.98
C THR A 285 10.85 -5.22 -15.15
N VAL A 286 10.80 -4.71 -13.93
CA VAL A 286 9.66 -4.88 -13.01
C VAL A 286 8.38 -4.25 -13.55
N ILE A 287 8.48 -3.04 -14.11
CA ILE A 287 7.34 -2.36 -14.75
C ILE A 287 6.80 -3.22 -15.90
N ASN A 288 7.68 -3.73 -16.76
CA ASN A 288 7.30 -4.62 -17.86
C ASN A 288 6.63 -5.91 -17.37
N ASN A 289 7.15 -6.52 -16.29
CA ASN A 289 6.56 -7.73 -15.71
C ASN A 289 5.14 -7.48 -15.21
N TYR A 290 4.91 -6.38 -14.47
CA TYR A 290 3.57 -6.04 -13.98
C TYR A 290 2.61 -5.62 -15.10
N ASN A 291 3.07 -4.89 -16.10
CA ASN A 291 2.26 -4.54 -17.27
C ASN A 291 1.86 -5.78 -18.07
N LYS A 292 2.78 -6.73 -18.26
CA LYS A 292 2.53 -7.97 -18.99
C LYS A 292 1.39 -8.78 -18.37
N ILE A 293 1.31 -8.85 -17.07
CA ILE A 293 0.27 -9.60 -16.36
C ILE A 293 -0.97 -8.78 -16.05
N ASP A 294 -1.02 -7.51 -16.48
CA ASP A 294 -2.12 -6.57 -16.19
C ASP A 294 -2.44 -6.53 -14.69
N ALA A 295 -1.42 -6.30 -13.87
CA ALA A 295 -1.55 -6.37 -12.41
C ALA A 295 -2.08 -5.08 -11.77
N LEU A 296 -2.06 -3.97 -12.53
CA LEU A 296 -2.45 -2.63 -12.05
C LEU A 296 -3.88 -2.30 -12.49
N ALA A 297 -4.64 -1.67 -11.62
CA ALA A 297 -5.98 -1.20 -11.95
C ALA A 297 -5.90 0.05 -12.85
N HIS A 298 -6.72 0.08 -13.90
CA HIS A 298 -6.75 1.20 -14.85
C HIS A 298 -7.55 2.40 -14.35
N ASP A 299 -8.40 2.19 -13.36
CA ASP A 299 -9.13 3.22 -12.62
C ASP A 299 -9.25 2.84 -11.13
N PRO A 300 -9.59 3.79 -10.24
CA PRO A 300 -9.61 3.53 -8.81
C PRO A 300 -10.86 2.77 -8.31
N SER A 301 -11.81 2.40 -9.18
CA SER A 301 -13.07 1.77 -8.76
C SER A 301 -12.87 0.32 -8.32
N ILE A 302 -13.59 -0.09 -7.29
CA ILE A 302 -13.64 -1.48 -6.83
C ILE A 302 -14.91 -2.13 -7.38
N LYS A 303 -14.76 -3.20 -8.16
CA LYS A 303 -15.88 -3.98 -8.64
C LYS A 303 -16.32 -5.00 -7.60
N GLU A 304 -17.63 -5.09 -7.33
CA GLU A 304 -18.17 -6.01 -6.35
C GLU A 304 -17.81 -7.46 -6.67
N GLU A 305 -17.90 -7.87 -7.94
CA GLU A 305 -17.55 -9.22 -8.40
C GLU A 305 -16.10 -9.62 -8.09
N ASN A 306 -15.17 -8.63 -8.12
CA ASN A 306 -13.77 -8.88 -7.81
C ASN A 306 -13.52 -8.97 -6.30
N LEU A 307 -14.26 -8.18 -5.51
CA LEU A 307 -14.22 -8.28 -4.05
C LEU A 307 -14.84 -9.60 -3.59
N ASP A 308 -15.91 -10.04 -4.23
CA ASP A 308 -16.53 -11.34 -3.96
C ASP A 308 -15.54 -12.48 -4.20
N ARG A 309 -14.79 -12.43 -5.32
CA ARG A 309 -13.74 -13.42 -5.57
C ARG A 309 -12.67 -13.42 -4.47
N LEU A 310 -12.25 -12.25 -3.99
CA LEU A 310 -11.31 -12.18 -2.86
C LEU A 310 -11.91 -12.83 -1.60
N ILE A 311 -13.19 -12.58 -1.32
CA ILE A 311 -13.90 -13.20 -0.19
C ILE A 311 -13.94 -14.72 -0.34
N ASP A 312 -14.23 -15.22 -1.54
CA ASP A 312 -14.22 -16.66 -1.84
C ASP A 312 -12.83 -17.26 -1.60
N ILE A 313 -11.77 -16.60 -2.07
CA ILE A 313 -10.38 -17.01 -1.83
C ILE A 313 -10.07 -17.11 -0.34
N ILE A 314 -10.48 -16.11 0.45
CA ILE A 314 -10.27 -16.11 1.90
C ILE A 314 -11.06 -17.25 2.56
N GLN A 315 -12.33 -17.46 2.17
CA GLN A 315 -13.19 -18.51 2.74
C GLN A 315 -12.73 -19.91 2.33
N GLU A 316 -12.17 -20.09 1.14
CA GLU A 316 -11.54 -21.34 0.73
C GLU A 316 -10.25 -21.65 1.49
N TYR A 317 -9.51 -20.62 1.86
CA TYR A 317 -8.32 -20.76 2.69
C TYR A 317 -8.69 -21.16 4.13
N ASP A 318 -9.54 -20.33 4.79
CA ASP A 318 -10.06 -20.58 6.14
C ASP A 318 -11.38 -19.81 6.36
N LYS A 319 -12.50 -20.54 6.42
CA LYS A 319 -13.83 -19.96 6.66
C LYS A 319 -13.96 -19.20 7.98
N SER A 320 -13.08 -19.49 8.96
CA SER A 320 -13.13 -18.80 10.26
C SER A 320 -12.65 -17.35 10.19
N LEU A 321 -11.88 -16.98 9.16
CA LEU A 321 -11.41 -15.61 8.96
C LEU A 321 -12.53 -14.64 8.58
N ILE A 322 -13.55 -15.15 7.84
CA ILE A 322 -14.73 -14.39 7.45
C ILE A 322 -15.97 -15.24 7.76
N PRO A 323 -16.52 -15.14 8.97
CA PRO A 323 -17.73 -15.89 9.37
C PRO A 323 -18.96 -15.52 8.55
N SER A 324 -19.04 -14.26 8.08
CA SER A 324 -20.11 -13.75 7.21
C SER A 324 -19.55 -12.82 6.15
N LYS A 325 -20.07 -12.93 4.92
CA LYS A 325 -19.75 -11.98 3.84
C LYS A 325 -20.21 -10.58 4.25
N PRO A 326 -19.30 -9.58 4.24
CA PRO A 326 -19.70 -8.20 4.52
C PRO A 326 -20.55 -7.62 3.39
N ASP A 327 -21.40 -6.64 3.71
CA ASP A 327 -22.08 -5.82 2.70
C ASP A 327 -21.05 -4.98 1.95
N PHE A 328 -21.04 -5.08 0.60
CA PHE A 328 -20.15 -4.33 -0.27
C PHE A 328 -20.22 -2.82 0.01
N ASN A 329 -21.42 -2.24 0.05
CA ASN A 329 -21.63 -0.81 0.24
C ASN A 329 -21.25 -0.33 1.65
N LYS A 330 -21.07 -1.23 2.60
CA LYS A 330 -20.58 -0.88 3.93
C LYS A 330 -19.05 -0.71 3.95
N ILE A 331 -18.33 -1.55 3.21
CA ILE A 331 -16.87 -1.60 3.26
C ILE A 331 -16.18 -0.98 2.06
N VAL A 332 -16.94 -0.57 1.02
CA VAL A 332 -16.43 0.12 -0.17
C VAL A 332 -17.29 1.37 -0.43
N ASP A 333 -16.62 2.50 -0.66
CA ASP A 333 -17.26 3.74 -1.11
C ASP A 333 -16.65 4.18 -2.45
N ASN A 334 -17.25 3.74 -3.55
CA ASN A 334 -16.82 4.07 -4.91
C ASN A 334 -17.18 5.51 -5.32
N SER A 335 -17.91 6.27 -4.52
CA SER A 335 -18.33 7.63 -4.90
C SER A 335 -17.16 8.58 -5.18
N PHE A 336 -16.02 8.36 -4.52
CA PHE A 336 -14.79 9.10 -4.74
C PHE A 336 -14.12 8.72 -6.07
N ALA A 337 -14.06 7.44 -6.38
CA ALA A 337 -13.54 6.93 -7.64
C ALA A 337 -14.38 7.40 -8.83
N GLU A 338 -15.71 7.33 -8.72
CA GLU A 338 -16.64 7.81 -9.74
C GLU A 338 -16.52 9.31 -10.04
N LYS A 339 -16.24 10.12 -9.01
CA LYS A 339 -15.97 11.55 -9.19
C LYS A 339 -14.61 11.81 -9.84
N ALA A 340 -13.60 11.04 -9.51
CA ALA A 340 -12.25 11.21 -10.03
C ALA A 340 -12.15 10.86 -11.52
N THR A 341 -13.01 9.96 -12.01
CA THR A 341 -13.02 9.48 -13.42
C THR A 341 -13.92 10.28 -14.36
N LYS A 342 -14.71 11.22 -13.85
CA LYS A 342 -15.55 12.16 -14.64
C LYS A 342 -14.75 13.37 -15.07
#